data_de7983e2741787907cd92459f349fd84
#
_entry.id   de7983e2741787907cd92459f349fd84
#
_cell.length_a   1.000
_cell.length_b   1.000
_cell.length_c   1.000
_cell.angle_alpha   90.00
_cell.angle_beta   90.00
_cell.angle_gamma   90.00
#
_symmetry.space_group_name_H-M   'P 1'
#
loop_
_entity.id
_entity.type
_entity.pdbx_description
1 polymer ?
#
loop_
_entity_poly.entity_id
_entity_poly.type
_entity_poly.pdbx_seq_one_letter_code
_entity_poly.pdbx_strand_id
1 'polypeptide(L)'
;ADTNWNSSRFMVSKDLISLAMEDLCLEAGVKLFYHFQLVAVGMENRKIRYAVFHTKSGFVAIRAKNFVDATGDGDLAALAGCRFEYGDTAHGLCQPMTLCFKLSHVDKSRVDRKKVQELYRKAQADGRIECKREDVLMFGYYDDDIVHFNTTRVLGKSAIDALQRSEAELEGRRQMRQFVDWLRSEVPGFEHAMIHSMAAEIG
;
A
#
# COMPACT_ATOMS: atom_id res chain seq x y z
N ALA A 1 -1.10 -12.64 -28.06
CA ALA A 1 -0.80 -11.76 -26.93
C ALA A 1 -1.74 -12.16 -25.77
N ASP A 2 -1.20 -12.30 -24.58
CA ASP A 2 -2.03 -12.52 -23.39
C ASP A 2 -2.59 -11.16 -22.94
N THR A 3 -3.76 -10.83 -23.45
CA THR A 3 -4.47 -9.56 -23.18
C THR A 3 -5.48 -9.70 -22.05
N ASN A 4 -5.46 -10.81 -21.30
CA ASN A 4 -6.43 -11.03 -20.23
C ASN A 4 -6.10 -10.16 -19.00
N TRP A 5 -6.60 -8.93 -19.02
CA TRP A 5 -6.53 -7.98 -17.90
C TRP A 5 -7.52 -8.31 -16.78
N ASN A 6 -8.56 -9.10 -17.09
CA ASN A 6 -9.62 -9.49 -16.17
C ASN A 6 -9.35 -10.92 -15.70
N SER A 7 -8.44 -11.09 -14.75
CA SER A 7 -8.47 -12.31 -13.94
C SER A 7 -9.79 -12.32 -13.16
N SER A 8 -10.26 -13.50 -12.74
CA SER A 8 -11.49 -13.72 -11.95
C SER A 8 -11.57 -12.98 -10.60
N ARG A 9 -10.90 -11.85 -10.47
CA ARG A 9 -10.88 -11.01 -9.26
C ARG A 9 -11.86 -9.87 -9.43
N PHE A 10 -12.65 -9.62 -8.40
CA PHE A 10 -13.50 -8.44 -8.35
C PHE A 10 -12.64 -7.17 -8.31
N MET A 11 -12.90 -6.27 -9.24
CA MET A 11 -12.30 -4.95 -9.26
C MET A 11 -13.22 -4.01 -8.49
N VAL A 12 -12.72 -3.44 -7.41
CA VAL A 12 -13.47 -2.48 -6.60
C VAL A 12 -12.80 -1.11 -6.63
N SER A 13 -13.61 -0.07 -6.76
CA SER A 13 -13.16 1.29 -6.52
C SER A 13 -12.87 1.48 -5.04
N LYS A 14 -11.66 1.94 -4.72
CA LYS A 14 -11.26 2.29 -3.35
C LYS A 14 -12.25 3.29 -2.72
N ASP A 15 -12.66 4.27 -3.49
CA ASP A 15 -13.51 5.35 -2.99
C ASP A 15 -14.94 4.87 -2.74
N LEU A 16 -15.50 4.08 -3.67
CA LEU A 16 -16.84 3.52 -3.50
C LEU A 16 -16.93 2.54 -2.33
N ILE A 17 -15.91 1.69 -2.12
CA ILE A 17 -15.91 0.78 -0.97
C ILE A 17 -15.78 1.54 0.34
N SER A 18 -15.00 2.64 0.37
CA SER A 18 -14.89 3.48 1.58
C SER A 18 -16.23 4.12 1.94
N LEU A 19 -16.96 4.66 0.95
CA LEU A 19 -18.29 5.22 1.16
C LEU A 19 -19.28 4.15 1.63
N ALA A 20 -19.31 2.99 0.99
CA ALA A 20 -20.21 1.91 1.39
C ALA A 20 -19.92 1.40 2.82
N MET A 21 -18.66 1.33 3.23
CA MET A 21 -18.28 0.96 4.60
C MET A 21 -18.67 2.03 5.61
N GLU A 22 -18.55 3.32 5.24
CA GLU A 22 -19.02 4.43 6.05
C GLU A 22 -20.54 4.36 6.27
N ASP A 23 -21.31 4.18 5.19
CA ASP A 23 -22.76 4.05 5.23
C ASP A 23 -23.20 2.89 6.17
N LEU A 24 -22.59 1.72 6.04
CA LEU A 24 -22.86 0.56 6.91
C LEU A 24 -22.57 0.86 8.39
N CYS A 25 -21.50 1.59 8.69
CA CYS A 25 -21.18 1.98 10.05
C CYS A 25 -22.23 2.96 10.61
N LEU A 26 -22.63 3.94 9.81
CA LEU A 26 -23.63 4.95 10.21
C LEU A 26 -25.01 4.33 10.40
N GLU A 27 -25.45 3.43 9.51
CA GLU A 27 -26.69 2.66 9.65
C GLU A 27 -26.71 1.81 10.93
N ALA A 28 -25.55 1.26 11.31
CA ALA A 28 -25.39 0.52 12.56
C ALA A 28 -25.26 1.41 13.82
N GLY A 29 -25.35 2.74 13.68
CA GLY A 29 -25.22 3.70 14.78
C GLY A 29 -23.80 3.84 15.35
N VAL A 30 -22.78 3.45 14.58
CA VAL A 30 -21.37 3.59 14.98
C VAL A 30 -20.96 5.07 14.91
N LYS A 31 -20.26 5.55 15.93
CA LYS A 31 -19.60 6.87 15.89
C LYS A 31 -18.26 6.73 15.21
N LEU A 32 -18.10 7.34 14.04
CA LEU A 32 -16.86 7.38 13.30
C LEU A 32 -16.01 8.58 13.74
N PHE A 33 -14.70 8.34 13.90
CA PHE A 33 -13.71 9.37 14.21
C PHE A 33 -12.59 9.30 13.18
N TYR A 34 -12.52 10.28 12.31
CA TYR A 34 -11.45 10.41 11.31
C TYR A 34 -10.29 11.24 11.84
N HIS A 35 -9.08 10.94 11.35
CA HIS A 35 -7.85 11.64 11.72
C HIS A 35 -7.53 11.56 13.23
N PHE A 36 -7.90 10.45 13.86
CA PHE A 36 -7.52 10.10 15.21
C PHE A 36 -6.35 9.11 15.16
N GLN A 37 -5.15 9.58 15.44
CA GLN A 37 -3.95 8.73 15.47
C GLN A 37 -3.73 8.21 16.90
N LEU A 38 -3.76 6.89 17.08
CA LEU A 38 -3.45 6.26 18.36
C LEU A 38 -1.99 6.54 18.75
N VAL A 39 -1.76 7.03 19.98
CA VAL A 39 -0.42 7.39 20.46
C VAL A 39 -0.07 6.82 21.83
N ALA A 40 -1.06 6.43 22.64
CA ALA A 40 -0.81 5.83 23.94
C ALA A 40 -2.05 5.07 24.44
N VAL A 41 -1.85 4.22 25.45
CA VAL A 41 -2.91 3.55 26.19
C VAL A 41 -2.70 3.69 27.70
N GLY A 42 -3.78 3.90 28.42
CA GLY A 42 -3.77 3.83 29.89
C GLY A 42 -4.18 2.44 30.36
N MET A 43 -3.27 1.78 31.09
CA MET A 43 -3.45 0.43 31.60
C MET A 43 -3.72 0.44 33.10
N GLU A 44 -4.61 -0.46 33.55
CA GLU A 44 -4.81 -0.76 34.97
C GLU A 44 -5.16 -2.25 35.12
N ASN A 45 -4.46 -2.95 35.99
CA ASN A 45 -4.68 -4.37 36.26
C ASN A 45 -4.71 -5.22 34.97
N ARG A 46 -3.77 -4.97 34.06
CA ARG A 46 -3.67 -5.64 32.73
C ARG A 46 -4.88 -5.43 31.83
N LYS A 47 -5.64 -4.38 32.04
CA LYS A 47 -6.78 -4.00 31.18
C LYS A 47 -6.56 -2.59 30.65
N ILE A 48 -6.87 -2.38 29.37
CA ILE A 48 -6.89 -1.05 28.80
C ILE A 48 -8.08 -0.30 29.39
N ARG A 49 -7.82 0.86 30.01
CA ARG A 49 -8.84 1.76 30.55
C ARG A 49 -9.23 2.86 29.61
N TYR A 50 -8.27 3.32 28.81
CA TYR A 50 -8.48 4.32 27.78
C TYR A 50 -7.38 4.25 26.73
N ALA A 51 -7.71 4.66 25.53
CA ALA A 51 -6.77 4.90 24.45
C ALA A 51 -6.64 6.41 24.22
N VAL A 52 -5.42 6.88 23.99
CA VAL A 52 -5.12 8.30 23.74
C VAL A 52 -4.81 8.48 22.26
N PHE A 53 -5.48 9.46 21.68
CA PHE A 53 -5.33 9.78 20.26
C PHE A 53 -4.80 11.21 20.11
N HIS A 54 -3.88 11.41 19.17
CA HIS A 54 -3.51 12.72 18.67
C HIS A 54 -4.50 13.13 17.58
N THR A 55 -5.00 14.36 17.69
CA THR A 55 -5.91 14.98 16.73
C THR A 55 -5.47 16.40 16.45
N LYS A 56 -6.07 17.05 15.45
CA LYS A 56 -5.80 18.48 15.20
C LYS A 56 -6.14 19.39 16.39
N SER A 57 -7.05 18.95 17.28
CA SER A 57 -7.45 19.68 18.49
C SER A 57 -6.60 19.34 19.73
N GLY A 58 -5.52 18.58 19.55
CA GLY A 58 -4.67 18.09 20.64
C GLY A 58 -4.94 16.62 20.98
N PHE A 59 -4.70 16.23 22.23
CA PHE A 59 -4.87 14.85 22.67
C PHE A 59 -6.27 14.59 23.19
N VAL A 60 -6.85 13.46 22.77
CA VAL A 60 -8.18 13.01 23.20
C VAL A 60 -8.06 11.61 23.78
N ALA A 61 -8.60 11.37 24.97
CA ALA A 61 -8.68 10.06 25.60
C ALA A 61 -10.08 9.47 25.44
N ILE A 62 -10.18 8.26 24.88
CA ILE A 62 -11.45 7.54 24.70
C ILE A 62 -11.46 6.35 25.66
N ARG A 63 -12.54 6.23 26.44
CA ARG A 63 -12.81 5.09 27.33
C ARG A 63 -13.82 4.17 26.69
N ALA A 64 -13.60 2.86 26.82
CA ALA A 64 -14.52 1.83 26.36
C ALA A 64 -14.51 0.63 27.32
N LYS A 65 -15.52 -0.22 27.23
CA LYS A 65 -15.55 -1.51 27.96
C LYS A 65 -14.61 -2.53 27.32
N ASN A 66 -14.56 -2.53 26.00
CA ASN A 66 -13.72 -3.40 25.18
C ASN A 66 -13.01 -2.59 24.11
N PHE A 67 -11.81 -3.02 23.72
CA PHE A 67 -11.02 -2.46 22.66
C PHE A 67 -10.72 -3.55 21.64
N VAL A 68 -10.85 -3.24 20.36
CA VAL A 68 -10.50 -4.10 19.26
C VAL A 68 -9.38 -3.40 18.48
N ASP A 69 -8.24 -4.09 18.32
CA ASP A 69 -7.13 -3.58 17.53
C ASP A 69 -7.33 -3.98 16.06
N ALA A 70 -7.49 -2.99 15.21
CA ALA A 70 -7.55 -3.13 13.75
C ALA A 70 -6.62 -2.11 13.08
N THR A 71 -5.49 -1.79 13.73
CA THR A 71 -4.55 -0.75 13.26
C THR A 71 -3.64 -1.19 12.11
N GLY A 72 -3.71 -2.46 11.70
CA GLY A 72 -2.82 -3.01 10.67
C GLY A 72 -1.53 -3.57 11.26
N ASP A 73 -0.80 -2.79 12.04
CA ASP A 73 0.48 -3.20 12.66
C ASP A 73 0.33 -3.66 14.13
N GLY A 74 -0.90 -3.68 14.67
CA GLY A 74 -1.15 -4.08 16.06
C GLY A 74 -0.71 -3.02 17.09
N ASP A 75 -0.81 -1.74 16.74
CA ASP A 75 -0.33 -0.62 17.56
C ASP A 75 -0.97 -0.59 18.95
N LEU A 76 -2.27 -0.86 19.04
CA LEU A 76 -2.97 -0.88 20.32
C LEU A 76 -2.44 -2.00 21.23
N ALA A 77 -2.23 -3.19 20.66
CA ALA A 77 -1.71 -4.34 21.38
C ALA A 77 -0.27 -4.12 21.83
N ALA A 78 0.56 -3.56 20.95
CA ALA A 78 1.96 -3.22 21.27
C ALA A 78 2.05 -2.19 22.39
N LEU A 79 1.29 -1.09 22.30
CA LEU A 79 1.21 -0.05 23.34
C LEU A 79 0.64 -0.56 24.66
N ALA A 80 -0.22 -1.58 24.62
CA ALA A 80 -0.74 -2.25 25.83
C ALA A 80 0.25 -3.25 26.44
N GLY A 81 1.44 -3.45 25.86
CA GLY A 81 2.44 -4.38 26.33
C GLY A 81 2.11 -5.85 26.06
N CYS A 82 1.28 -6.13 25.05
CA CYS A 82 1.02 -7.49 24.61
C CYS A 82 2.28 -8.06 23.93
N ARG A 83 2.45 -9.38 24.07
CA ARG A 83 3.51 -10.08 23.32
C ARG A 83 3.16 -10.10 21.83
N PHE A 84 4.13 -9.80 20.98
CA PHE A 84 4.03 -9.90 19.53
C PHE A 84 5.33 -10.43 18.94
N GLU A 85 5.28 -10.87 17.69
CA GLU A 85 6.44 -11.25 16.89
C GLU A 85 6.65 -10.22 15.79
N TYR A 86 7.90 -9.97 15.44
CA TYR A 86 8.28 -8.99 14.42
C TYR A 86 9.24 -9.64 13.42
N GLY A 87 8.86 -9.57 12.14
CA GLY A 87 9.68 -10.12 11.06
C GLY A 87 9.75 -11.65 11.05
N ASP A 88 10.60 -12.18 10.17
CA ASP A 88 10.86 -13.62 10.13
C ASP A 88 11.78 -14.06 11.27
N THR A 89 11.69 -15.34 11.63
CA THR A 89 12.47 -15.91 12.75
C THR A 89 13.97 -16.04 12.43
N ALA A 90 14.37 -15.99 11.18
CA ALA A 90 15.75 -16.21 10.77
C ALA A 90 16.55 -14.91 10.70
N HIS A 91 15.95 -13.82 10.26
CA HIS A 91 16.64 -12.57 9.96
C HIS A 91 16.00 -11.34 10.60
N GLY A 92 14.82 -11.49 11.23
CA GLY A 92 14.05 -10.37 11.78
C GLY A 92 13.53 -9.40 10.70
N LEU A 93 13.43 -9.87 9.46
CA LEU A 93 12.99 -9.03 8.33
C LEU A 93 11.50 -9.14 8.12
N CYS A 94 10.83 -8.01 7.99
CA CYS A 94 9.45 -7.93 7.56
C CYS A 94 9.32 -8.11 6.04
N GLN A 95 8.09 -8.30 5.57
CA GLN A 95 7.81 -8.30 4.15
C GLN A 95 8.27 -6.98 3.51
N PRO A 96 8.77 -7.03 2.25
CA PRO A 96 9.15 -5.82 1.54
C PRO A 96 7.99 -4.87 1.37
N MET A 97 8.22 -3.59 1.65
CA MET A 97 7.23 -2.56 1.41
C MET A 97 7.08 -2.28 -0.10
N THR A 98 5.88 -1.91 -0.50
CA THR A 98 5.53 -1.59 -1.89
C THR A 98 4.77 -0.28 -1.98
N LEU A 99 5.19 0.61 -2.87
CA LEU A 99 4.41 1.77 -3.28
C LEU A 99 3.59 1.39 -4.52
N CYS A 100 2.30 1.12 -4.32
CA CYS A 100 1.38 0.89 -5.43
C CYS A 100 1.09 2.19 -6.19
N PHE A 101 0.92 2.09 -7.51
CA PHE A 101 0.56 3.24 -8.34
C PHE A 101 -0.35 2.83 -9.51
N LYS A 102 -0.97 3.81 -10.14
CA LYS A 102 -1.80 3.63 -11.33
C LYS A 102 -1.34 4.54 -12.44
N LEU A 103 -1.37 4.03 -13.66
CA LEU A 103 -1.15 4.79 -14.88
C LEU A 103 -2.43 4.82 -15.69
N SER A 104 -2.78 5.97 -16.24
CA SER A 104 -3.86 6.19 -17.22
C SER A 104 -3.29 6.37 -18.62
N HIS A 105 -4.16 6.49 -19.61
CA HIS A 105 -3.82 6.63 -21.04
C HIS A 105 -2.99 5.45 -21.56
N VAL A 106 -3.30 4.26 -21.07
CA VAL A 106 -2.67 3.01 -21.50
C VAL A 106 -3.53 2.34 -22.57
N ASP A 107 -2.97 2.11 -23.75
CA ASP A 107 -3.61 1.29 -24.76
C ASP A 107 -3.39 -0.20 -24.47
N LYS A 108 -4.28 -0.77 -23.64
CA LYS A 108 -4.21 -2.15 -23.21
C LYS A 108 -4.23 -3.16 -24.36
N SER A 109 -4.80 -2.81 -25.53
CA SER A 109 -4.88 -3.69 -26.70
C SER A 109 -3.50 -3.97 -27.31
N ARG A 110 -2.53 -3.08 -27.09
CA ARG A 110 -1.15 -3.19 -27.57
C ARG A 110 -0.18 -3.79 -26.53
N VAL A 111 -0.65 -4.01 -25.30
CA VAL A 111 0.21 -4.53 -24.22
C VAL A 111 0.25 -6.06 -24.25
N ASP A 112 1.40 -6.61 -24.55
CA ASP A 112 1.69 -8.03 -24.36
C ASP A 112 2.39 -8.26 -23.02
N ARG A 113 1.68 -8.86 -22.06
CA ARG A 113 2.19 -9.07 -20.70
C ARG A 113 3.46 -9.93 -20.64
N LYS A 114 3.59 -10.92 -21.52
CA LYS A 114 4.80 -11.75 -21.60
C LYS A 114 5.99 -10.93 -22.09
N LYS A 115 5.73 -10.10 -23.12
CA LYS A 115 6.75 -9.21 -23.65
C LYS A 115 7.20 -8.16 -22.64
N VAL A 116 6.27 -7.64 -21.82
CA VAL A 116 6.61 -6.74 -20.71
C VAL A 116 7.61 -7.40 -19.75
N GLN A 117 7.38 -8.65 -19.36
CA GLN A 117 8.31 -9.37 -18.47
C GLN A 117 9.71 -9.58 -19.11
N GLU A 118 9.76 -9.88 -20.39
CA GLU A 118 11.04 -10.02 -21.11
C GLU A 118 11.82 -8.70 -21.15
N LEU A 119 11.14 -7.60 -21.51
CA LEU A 119 11.72 -6.26 -21.55
C LEU A 119 12.17 -5.80 -20.15
N TYR A 120 11.38 -6.12 -19.12
CA TYR A 120 11.71 -5.81 -17.74
C TYR A 120 13.01 -6.49 -17.29
N ARG A 121 13.14 -7.81 -17.53
CA ARG A 121 14.36 -8.55 -17.16
C ARG A 121 15.59 -8.00 -17.89
N LYS A 122 15.43 -7.59 -19.14
CA LYS A 122 16.49 -6.92 -19.90
C LYS A 122 16.85 -5.58 -19.27
N ALA A 123 15.85 -4.75 -18.93
CA ALA A 123 16.07 -3.44 -18.31
C ALA A 123 16.76 -3.57 -16.93
N GLN A 124 16.46 -4.62 -16.16
CA GLN A 124 17.17 -4.93 -14.90
C GLN A 124 18.63 -5.35 -15.18
N ALA A 125 18.86 -6.24 -16.14
CA ALA A 125 20.21 -6.71 -16.50
C ALA A 125 21.10 -5.56 -16.99
N ASP A 126 20.52 -4.59 -17.70
CA ASP A 126 21.20 -3.38 -18.20
C ASP A 126 21.32 -2.28 -17.11
N GLY A 127 20.81 -2.48 -15.91
CA GLY A 127 20.87 -1.51 -14.81
C GLY A 127 19.94 -0.29 -14.97
N ARG A 128 18.99 -0.31 -15.90
CA ARG A 128 18.02 0.77 -16.13
C ARG A 128 16.87 0.76 -15.15
N ILE A 129 16.58 -0.42 -14.58
CA ILE A 129 15.65 -0.62 -13.47
C ILE A 129 16.39 -1.32 -12.34
N GLU A 130 16.45 -0.67 -11.18
CA GLU A 130 17.17 -1.18 -10.00
C GLU A 130 16.27 -1.95 -9.03
N CYS A 131 14.97 -1.93 -9.23
CA CYS A 131 14.01 -2.65 -8.39
C CYS A 131 14.34 -4.16 -8.35
N LYS A 132 14.35 -4.74 -7.15
CA LYS A 132 14.70 -6.16 -6.90
C LYS A 132 13.50 -7.10 -6.99
N ARG A 133 12.43 -6.70 -7.66
CA ARG A 133 11.28 -7.56 -7.90
C ARG A 133 11.54 -8.46 -9.10
N GLU A 134 11.01 -9.67 -9.04
CA GLU A 134 11.24 -10.70 -10.09
C GLU A 134 10.40 -10.43 -11.34
N ASP A 135 9.20 -9.89 -11.16
CA ASP A 135 8.22 -9.67 -12.22
C ASP A 135 7.50 -8.31 -12.07
N VAL A 136 7.06 -7.76 -13.18
CA VAL A 136 6.15 -6.60 -13.18
C VAL A 136 4.75 -7.06 -12.84
N LEU A 137 4.28 -6.70 -11.64
CA LEU A 137 2.90 -6.97 -11.23
C LEU A 137 2.00 -5.83 -11.66
N MET A 138 1.23 -6.06 -12.71
CA MET A 138 0.27 -5.12 -13.27
C MET A 138 -1.10 -5.76 -13.43
N PHE A 139 -2.13 -4.99 -13.14
CA PHE A 139 -3.52 -5.43 -13.11
C PHE A 139 -4.39 -4.45 -13.88
N GLY A 140 -5.45 -4.95 -14.53
CA GLY A 140 -6.49 -4.08 -15.04
C GLY A 140 -7.15 -3.29 -13.93
N TYR A 141 -7.85 -2.22 -14.30
CA TYR A 141 -8.71 -1.46 -13.42
C TYR A 141 -10.09 -1.35 -14.08
N TYR A 142 -11.12 -0.87 -13.38
CA TYR A 142 -12.46 -0.79 -13.96
C TYR A 142 -12.55 0.20 -15.14
N ASP A 143 -11.66 1.17 -15.21
CA ASP A 143 -11.51 2.06 -16.38
C ASP A 143 -10.60 1.38 -17.41
N ASP A 144 -11.01 1.45 -18.68
CA ASP A 144 -10.37 0.70 -19.75
C ASP A 144 -8.93 1.14 -20.04
N ASP A 145 -8.58 2.39 -19.76
CA ASP A 145 -7.24 2.94 -20.00
C ASP A 145 -6.35 2.96 -18.74
N ILE A 146 -6.84 2.47 -17.58
CA ILE A 146 -6.07 2.48 -16.34
C ILE A 146 -5.46 1.11 -16.05
N VAL A 147 -4.18 1.11 -15.68
CA VAL A 147 -3.44 -0.06 -15.19
C VAL A 147 -2.93 0.21 -13.79
N HIS A 148 -3.20 -0.72 -12.87
CA HIS A 148 -2.70 -0.71 -11.51
C HIS A 148 -1.41 -1.53 -11.39
N PHE A 149 -0.42 -0.98 -10.70
CA PHE A 149 0.87 -1.60 -10.44
C PHE A 149 1.09 -1.85 -8.95
N ASN A 150 1.46 -3.10 -8.62
CA ASN A 150 2.00 -3.50 -7.33
C ASN A 150 3.40 -4.07 -7.58
N THR A 151 4.32 -3.22 -8.05
CA THR A 151 5.57 -3.69 -8.65
C THR A 151 6.85 -3.12 -8.03
N THR A 152 6.78 -2.01 -7.29
CA THR A 152 7.95 -1.54 -6.53
C THR A 152 8.25 -2.51 -5.37
N ARG A 153 9.48 -2.54 -4.90
CA ARG A 153 9.90 -3.42 -3.80
C ARG A 153 11.04 -2.79 -3.00
N VAL A 154 10.76 -2.37 -1.79
CA VAL A 154 11.75 -1.81 -0.87
C VAL A 154 12.12 -2.84 0.17
N LEU A 155 13.40 -3.22 0.18
CA LEU A 155 13.94 -4.27 1.04
C LEU A 155 14.67 -3.69 2.25
N GLY A 156 14.68 -4.45 3.35
CA GLY A 156 15.53 -4.18 4.51
C GLY A 156 15.20 -2.91 5.28
N LYS A 157 13.95 -2.46 5.20
CA LYS A 157 13.43 -1.32 5.96
C LYS A 157 12.29 -1.75 6.86
N SER A 158 12.21 -1.13 8.03
CA SER A 158 11.14 -1.33 9.00
C SER A 158 9.97 -0.38 8.72
N ALA A 159 8.75 -0.91 8.62
CA ALA A 159 7.54 -0.11 8.46
C ALA A 159 7.11 0.60 9.75
N ILE A 160 7.58 0.14 10.91
CA ILE A 160 7.28 0.73 12.22
C ILE A 160 8.35 1.70 12.72
N ASP A 161 9.48 1.83 12.01
CA ASP A 161 10.49 2.86 12.28
C ASP A 161 10.22 4.07 11.37
N ALA A 162 9.95 5.21 11.96
CA ALA A 162 9.53 6.42 11.23
C ALA A 162 10.56 6.93 10.21
N LEU A 163 11.85 6.81 10.52
CA LEU A 163 12.92 7.25 9.62
C LEU A 163 13.10 6.28 8.47
N GLN A 164 13.13 4.97 8.77
CA GLN A 164 13.23 3.94 7.74
C GLN A 164 12.01 3.92 6.83
N ARG A 165 10.80 4.17 7.37
CA ARG A 165 9.58 4.32 6.58
C ARG A 165 9.65 5.52 5.65
N SER A 166 10.18 6.66 6.11
CA SER A 166 10.42 7.84 5.27
C SER A 166 11.41 7.58 4.14
N GLU A 167 12.50 6.84 4.44
CA GLU A 167 13.45 6.40 3.42
C GLU A 167 12.81 5.44 2.42
N ALA A 168 11.93 4.54 2.88
CA ALA A 168 11.20 3.61 2.03
C ALA A 168 10.23 4.33 1.10
N GLU A 169 9.55 5.39 1.56
CA GLU A 169 8.72 6.27 0.73
C GLU A 169 9.51 6.89 -0.43
N LEU A 170 10.70 7.44 -0.13
CA LEU A 170 11.56 8.04 -1.14
C LEU A 170 12.03 7.01 -2.16
N GLU A 171 12.45 5.84 -1.69
CA GLU A 171 12.89 4.74 -2.54
C GLU A 171 11.76 4.18 -3.41
N GLY A 172 10.57 3.96 -2.85
CA GLY A 172 9.39 3.51 -3.59
C GLY A 172 9.02 4.48 -4.72
N ARG A 173 9.07 5.79 -4.45
CA ARG A 173 8.83 6.83 -5.46
C ARG A 173 9.93 6.91 -6.52
N ARG A 174 11.19 6.67 -6.14
CA ARG A 174 12.30 6.58 -7.08
C ARG A 174 12.10 5.40 -8.04
N GLN A 175 11.78 4.22 -7.51
CA GLN A 175 11.48 3.03 -8.31
C GLN A 175 10.27 3.27 -9.23
N MET A 176 9.19 3.86 -8.73
CA MET A 176 8.03 4.19 -9.54
C MET A 176 8.40 5.07 -10.75
N ARG A 177 9.24 6.11 -10.57
CA ARG A 177 9.70 6.94 -11.69
C ARG A 177 10.47 6.13 -12.72
N GLN A 178 11.41 5.27 -12.29
CA GLN A 178 12.14 4.37 -13.20
C GLN A 178 11.17 3.47 -14.00
N PHE A 179 10.15 2.90 -13.35
CA PHE A 179 9.12 2.12 -14.03
C PHE A 179 8.34 2.92 -15.06
N VAL A 180 7.91 4.14 -14.69
CA VAL A 180 7.14 5.00 -15.60
C VAL A 180 7.95 5.39 -16.83
N ASP A 181 9.20 5.81 -16.65
CA ASP A 181 10.08 6.22 -17.74
C ASP A 181 10.40 5.04 -18.67
N TRP A 182 10.69 3.88 -18.09
CA TRP A 182 10.92 2.65 -18.85
C TRP A 182 9.67 2.19 -19.62
N LEU A 183 8.49 2.16 -18.97
CA LEU A 183 7.25 1.76 -19.63
C LEU A 183 6.94 2.66 -20.84
N ARG A 184 7.08 3.97 -20.68
CA ARG A 184 6.83 4.93 -21.75
C ARG A 184 7.80 4.78 -22.93
N SER A 185 9.05 4.48 -22.65
CA SER A 185 10.10 4.42 -23.68
C SER A 185 10.18 3.09 -24.40
N GLU A 186 9.79 1.98 -23.78
CA GLU A 186 10.10 0.66 -24.29
C GLU A 186 8.92 -0.30 -24.39
N VAL A 187 7.79 0.01 -23.76
CA VAL A 187 6.66 -0.92 -23.71
C VAL A 187 5.50 -0.41 -24.58
N PRO A 188 5.17 -1.12 -25.69
CA PRO A 188 4.04 -0.74 -26.55
C PRO A 188 2.73 -0.63 -25.75
N GLY A 189 2.00 0.45 -25.99
CA GLY A 189 0.75 0.78 -25.29
C GLY A 189 0.92 1.70 -24.09
N PHE A 190 2.17 1.99 -23.66
CA PHE A 190 2.45 2.91 -22.56
C PHE A 190 3.07 4.25 -23.00
N GLU A 191 3.21 4.52 -24.28
CA GLU A 191 3.91 5.70 -24.81
C GLU A 191 3.33 7.03 -24.27
N HIS A 192 2.02 7.04 -24.05
CA HIS A 192 1.28 8.21 -23.56
C HIS A 192 0.81 8.07 -22.11
N ALA A 193 1.28 7.03 -21.42
CA ALA A 193 0.85 6.76 -20.05
C ALA A 193 1.16 7.94 -19.12
N MET A 194 0.22 8.28 -18.25
CA MET A 194 0.35 9.32 -17.24
C MET A 194 0.17 8.74 -15.85
N ILE A 195 0.87 9.29 -14.86
CA ILE A 195 0.64 8.92 -13.47
C ILE A 195 -0.77 9.39 -13.09
N HIS A 196 -1.68 8.43 -12.91
CA HIS A 196 -3.04 8.69 -12.48
C HIS A 196 -3.10 8.90 -10.96
N SER A 197 -2.50 8.00 -10.21
CA SER A 197 -2.39 8.10 -8.74
C SER A 197 -1.27 7.20 -8.22
N MET A 198 -0.83 7.46 -7.02
CA MET A 198 -0.01 6.56 -6.23
C MET A 198 -0.66 6.34 -4.87
N ALA A 199 -0.26 5.29 -4.15
CA ALA A 199 -0.68 5.08 -2.78
C ALA A 199 -0.33 6.29 -1.93
N ALA A 200 -1.18 6.62 -0.95
CA ALA A 200 -0.94 7.73 -0.04
C ALA A 200 0.29 7.48 0.83
N GLU A 201 0.50 6.21 1.16
CA GLU A 201 1.61 5.72 1.98
C GLU A 201 2.13 4.41 1.39
N ILE A 202 3.42 4.14 1.61
CA ILE A 202 4.01 2.85 1.30
C ILE A 202 3.52 1.78 2.29
N GLY A 203 3.22 0.59 1.82
CA GLY A 203 2.73 -0.52 2.66
C GLY A 203 3.39 -1.83 2.33
#